data_52d2939e68f940794a3521a296f709c3
#
_entry.id   52d2939e68f940794a3521a296f709c3
#
_cell.length_a   1.000
_cell.length_b   1.000
_cell.length_c   1.000
_cell.angle_alpha   90.00
_cell.angle_beta   90.00
_cell.angle_gamma   90.00
#
_symmetry.space_group_name_H-M   'P 1'
#
loop_
_entity.id
_entity.type
_entity.pdbx_description
1 polymer ?
#
loop_
_entity_poly.entity_id
_entity_poly.type
_entity_poly.pdbx_seq_one_letter_code
_entity_poly.pdbx_strand_id
1 'polypeptide(L)'
;MDIHVIKQQSNQLYQKYKKQIIPEFFYVGYVGILAQYLRSGIFSFFVSLFLSPISHGYVKCAMKLVDEEKPVLDYHDSLNGIFCFPKVAPAYLMRKAIIVLCTLICFLPSFLTIHELIPEFSIEWFSSLGNTLIQTEYFVPQFEYIALILQNIFLVGNILICIAVYLFLTALFMPVPYMMELEELSWSECMSYSIQLMKTRIFQFAHLYILYILRHACYWVITGCIVLWIGHLNDILMLFCIVTSLFLYIEVFKGRFEIAKYLFYKEMRNEYHERD
;
A
#
# COMPACT_ATOMS: atom_id res chain seq x y z
N MET A 1 -13.83 0.31 21.10
CA MET A 1 -12.51 0.14 20.42
C MET A 1 -11.62 1.36 20.64
N ASP A 2 -10.46 1.21 21.28
CA ASP A 2 -9.49 2.30 21.53
C ASP A 2 -8.28 2.17 20.59
N ILE A 3 -8.12 3.14 19.71
CA ILE A 3 -7.06 3.18 18.67
C ILE A 3 -5.65 3.28 19.30
N HIS A 4 -5.53 3.97 20.44
CA HIS A 4 -4.25 4.08 21.13
C HIS A 4 -3.80 2.75 21.75
N VAL A 5 -4.75 1.96 22.26
CA VAL A 5 -4.49 0.61 22.77
C VAL A 5 -4.02 -0.31 21.62
N ILE A 6 -4.71 -0.30 20.49
CA ILE A 6 -4.30 -1.05 19.28
C ILE A 6 -2.87 -0.70 18.86
N LYS A 7 -2.56 0.60 18.80
CA LYS A 7 -1.20 1.06 18.45
C LYS A 7 -0.16 0.57 19.44
N GLN A 8 -0.46 0.63 20.74
CA GLN A 8 0.43 0.16 21.80
C GLN A 8 0.66 -1.34 21.72
N GLN A 9 -0.40 -2.13 21.58
CA GLN A 9 -0.32 -3.59 21.43
C GLN A 9 0.45 -3.99 20.18
N SER A 10 0.21 -3.34 19.04
CA SER A 10 0.95 -3.63 17.81
C SER A 10 2.43 -3.35 17.95
N ASN A 11 2.82 -2.27 18.64
CA ASN A 11 4.22 -1.96 18.92
C ASN A 11 4.87 -2.99 19.87
N GLN A 12 4.16 -3.44 20.89
CA GLN A 12 4.65 -4.46 21.83
C GLN A 12 4.86 -5.81 21.12
N LEU A 13 3.87 -6.27 20.34
CA LEU A 13 3.99 -7.49 19.55
C LEU A 13 5.12 -7.40 18.53
N TYR A 14 5.23 -6.28 17.83
CA TYR A 14 6.32 -6.06 16.91
C TYR A 14 7.69 -6.16 17.60
N GLN A 15 7.90 -5.49 18.73
CA GLN A 15 9.16 -5.54 19.46
C GLN A 15 9.48 -6.95 19.96
N LYS A 16 8.47 -7.66 20.45
CA LYS A 16 8.63 -9.04 20.93
C LYS A 16 9.09 -9.99 19.84
N TYR A 17 8.53 -9.86 18.62
CA TYR A 17 8.76 -10.79 17.50
C TYR A 17 9.56 -10.18 16.33
N LYS A 18 10.19 -9.04 16.52
CA LYS A 18 10.94 -8.29 15.49
C LYS A 18 11.92 -9.17 14.69
N LYS A 19 12.63 -10.09 15.37
CA LYS A 19 13.60 -10.97 14.72
C LYS A 19 12.99 -11.95 13.72
N GLN A 20 11.71 -12.29 13.89
CA GLN A 20 10.97 -13.16 12.96
C GLN A 20 10.25 -12.31 11.88
N ILE A 21 9.68 -11.17 12.26
CA ILE A 21 8.90 -10.32 11.36
C ILE A 21 9.76 -9.74 10.23
N ILE A 22 10.96 -9.25 10.55
CA ILE A 22 11.80 -8.57 9.57
C ILE A 22 12.14 -9.47 8.39
N PRO A 23 12.72 -10.68 8.56
CA PRO A 23 13.06 -11.53 7.43
C PRO A 23 11.82 -11.96 6.64
N GLU A 24 10.73 -12.34 7.31
CA GLU A 24 9.54 -12.83 6.62
C GLU A 24 8.84 -11.72 5.82
N PHE A 25 8.73 -10.53 6.38
CA PHE A 25 8.21 -9.36 5.67
C PHE A 25 9.14 -8.91 4.54
N PHE A 26 10.43 -9.12 4.71
CA PHE A 26 11.42 -8.83 3.66
C PHE A 26 11.21 -9.73 2.43
N TYR A 27 10.95 -11.03 2.61
CA TYR A 27 10.65 -11.93 1.48
C TYR A 27 9.46 -11.42 0.66
N VAL A 28 8.36 -11.04 1.30
CA VAL A 28 7.17 -10.49 0.61
C VAL A 28 7.51 -9.21 -0.14
N GLY A 29 8.21 -8.29 0.51
CA GLY A 29 8.61 -7.01 -0.08
C GLY A 29 9.61 -7.16 -1.23
N TYR A 30 10.57 -8.05 -1.07
CA TYR A 30 11.61 -8.33 -2.08
C TYR A 30 11.03 -8.90 -3.37
N VAL A 31 10.11 -9.87 -3.27
CA VAL A 31 9.39 -10.39 -4.44
C VAL A 31 8.62 -9.27 -5.15
N GLY A 32 7.98 -8.39 -4.39
CA GLY A 32 7.30 -7.21 -4.93
C GLY A 32 8.24 -6.24 -5.67
N ILE A 33 9.44 -6.01 -5.14
CA ILE A 33 10.47 -5.17 -5.77
C ILE A 33 11.02 -5.83 -7.04
N LEU A 34 11.41 -7.10 -6.98
CA LEU A 34 11.91 -7.82 -8.16
C LEU A 34 10.93 -7.75 -9.32
N ALA A 35 9.67 -7.97 -9.03
CA ALA A 35 8.61 -7.87 -10.02
C ALA A 35 8.49 -6.45 -10.62
N GLN A 36 8.79 -5.43 -9.83
CA GLN A 36 8.83 -4.05 -10.32
C GLN A 36 10.04 -3.76 -11.21
N TYR A 37 11.16 -4.41 -11.01
CA TYR A 37 12.36 -4.26 -11.85
C TYR A 37 12.24 -4.90 -13.25
N LEU A 38 11.36 -5.88 -13.43
CA LEU A 38 11.12 -6.55 -14.72
C LEU A 38 10.29 -5.69 -15.72
N ARG A 39 10.35 -4.36 -15.63
CA ARG A 39 9.37 -3.43 -16.19
C ARG A 39 9.71 -2.79 -17.53
N SER A 40 8.62 -2.56 -18.28
CA SER A 40 8.46 -1.41 -19.18
C SER A 40 6.97 -1.02 -19.27
N GLY A 41 6.65 0.26 -19.07
CA GLY A 41 5.37 0.90 -19.40
C GLY A 41 4.10 0.23 -18.85
N ILE A 42 3.10 0.08 -19.70
CA ILE A 42 1.77 -0.51 -19.42
C ILE A 42 1.86 -1.92 -18.80
N PHE A 43 2.87 -2.72 -19.23
CA PHE A 43 3.11 -4.06 -18.70
C PHE A 43 3.37 -4.04 -17.18
N SER A 44 4.02 -3.01 -16.66
CA SER A 44 4.25 -2.81 -15.24
C SER A 44 2.96 -2.72 -14.42
N PHE A 45 1.93 -2.06 -14.96
CA PHE A 45 0.63 -1.97 -14.30
C PHE A 45 -0.01 -3.35 -14.15
N PHE A 46 -0.04 -4.15 -15.21
CA PHE A 46 -0.58 -5.50 -15.16
C PHE A 46 0.21 -6.41 -14.21
N VAL A 47 1.54 -6.36 -14.28
CA VAL A 47 2.40 -7.11 -13.34
C VAL A 47 2.10 -6.71 -11.90
N SER A 48 2.01 -5.42 -11.58
CA SER A 48 1.64 -4.92 -10.26
C SER A 48 0.25 -5.37 -9.80
N LEU A 49 -0.69 -5.50 -10.72
CA LEU A 49 -2.02 -6.02 -10.46
C LEU A 49 -1.96 -7.51 -10.07
N PHE A 50 -1.30 -8.33 -10.91
CA PHE A 50 -1.15 -9.77 -10.67
C PHE A 50 -0.32 -10.12 -9.44
N LEU A 51 0.60 -9.23 -9.03
CA LEU A 51 1.44 -9.46 -7.84
C LEU A 51 0.77 -8.97 -6.54
N SER A 52 -0.37 -8.30 -6.63
CA SER A 52 -1.09 -7.83 -5.43
C SER A 52 -1.40 -8.95 -4.41
N PRO A 53 -1.74 -10.19 -4.82
CA PRO A 53 -1.96 -11.30 -3.88
C PRO A 53 -0.74 -11.68 -3.05
N ILE A 54 0.48 -11.41 -3.52
CA ILE A 54 1.71 -11.71 -2.77
C ILE A 54 1.70 -10.99 -1.41
N SER A 55 1.11 -9.78 -1.37
CA SER A 55 0.97 -9.03 -0.12
C SER A 55 0.12 -9.75 0.95
N HIS A 56 -0.57 -10.84 0.59
CA HIS A 56 -1.30 -11.69 1.53
C HIS A 56 -0.40 -12.35 2.58
N GLY A 57 0.88 -12.57 2.25
CA GLY A 57 1.86 -13.04 3.24
C GLY A 57 1.99 -12.13 4.46
N TYR A 58 1.89 -10.81 4.30
CA TYR A 58 1.84 -9.88 5.44
C TYR A 58 0.61 -10.12 6.32
N VAL A 59 -0.53 -10.41 5.71
CA VAL A 59 -1.80 -10.70 6.40
C VAL A 59 -1.64 -11.96 7.23
N LYS A 60 -1.14 -13.05 6.62
CA LYS A 60 -0.95 -14.35 7.28
C LYS A 60 0.00 -14.25 8.47
N CYS A 61 1.15 -13.59 8.28
CA CYS A 61 2.10 -13.36 9.36
C CYS A 61 1.49 -12.54 10.50
N ALA A 62 0.73 -11.47 10.19
CA ALA A 62 0.10 -10.64 11.21
C ALA A 62 -0.95 -11.39 12.02
N MET A 63 -1.77 -12.24 11.36
CA MET A 63 -2.76 -13.09 12.00
C MET A 63 -2.10 -14.07 12.97
N LYS A 64 -1.08 -14.80 12.50
CA LYS A 64 -0.35 -15.78 13.29
C LYS A 64 0.30 -15.17 14.54
N LEU A 65 0.86 -13.95 14.40
CA LEU A 65 1.48 -13.22 15.51
C LEU A 65 0.48 -12.79 16.60
N VAL A 66 -0.77 -12.55 16.24
CA VAL A 66 -1.79 -12.07 17.18
C VAL A 66 -2.58 -13.22 17.79
N ASP A 67 -2.82 -14.29 17.02
CA ASP A 67 -3.72 -15.38 17.42
C ASP A 67 -3.01 -16.53 18.13
N GLU A 68 -1.72 -16.73 17.88
CA GLU A 68 -0.96 -17.81 18.51
C GLU A 68 -0.21 -17.34 19.77
N GLU A 69 -0.23 -18.12 20.82
CA GLU A 69 0.51 -17.80 22.07
C GLU A 69 2.04 -17.82 21.87
N LYS A 70 2.53 -18.72 21.01
CA LYS A 70 3.95 -18.88 20.67
C LYS A 70 4.12 -18.93 19.13
N PRO A 71 3.91 -17.81 18.45
CA PRO A 71 3.99 -17.81 17.00
C PRO A 71 5.42 -18.09 16.52
N VAL A 72 5.52 -18.96 15.53
CA VAL A 72 6.75 -19.23 14.79
C VAL A 72 6.45 -18.94 13.33
N LEU A 73 6.91 -17.80 12.83
CA LEU A 73 6.77 -17.43 11.42
C LEU A 73 7.75 -18.22 10.57
N ASP A 74 7.31 -18.62 9.40
CA ASP A 74 8.11 -19.32 8.40
C ASP A 74 7.85 -18.77 6.99
N TYR A 75 8.64 -19.23 6.00
CA TYR A 75 8.52 -18.79 4.62
C TYR A 75 7.17 -19.18 3.97
N HIS A 76 6.48 -20.20 4.47
CA HIS A 76 5.14 -20.55 4.00
C HIS A 76 4.12 -19.48 4.40
N ASP A 77 4.28 -18.85 5.57
CA ASP A 77 3.43 -17.76 6.01
C ASP A 77 3.65 -16.52 5.13
N SER A 78 4.91 -16.15 4.90
CA SER A 78 5.27 -14.97 4.10
C SER A 78 4.95 -15.11 2.63
N LEU A 79 5.09 -16.30 2.05
CA LEU A 79 4.75 -16.59 0.65
C LEU A 79 3.34 -17.15 0.47
N ASN A 80 2.49 -17.10 1.50
CA ASN A 80 1.12 -17.65 1.46
C ASN A 80 0.30 -17.13 0.27
N GLY A 81 0.47 -15.85 -0.10
CA GLY A 81 -0.18 -15.28 -1.27
C GLY A 81 0.20 -15.93 -2.61
N ILE A 82 1.35 -16.61 -2.68
CA ILE A 82 1.77 -17.39 -3.84
C ILE A 82 1.17 -18.81 -3.74
N PHE A 83 1.30 -19.47 -2.60
CA PHE A 83 0.81 -20.84 -2.41
C PHE A 83 -0.71 -20.94 -2.49
N CYS A 84 -1.43 -19.93 -1.96
CA CYS A 84 -2.88 -19.85 -2.00
C CYS A 84 -3.40 -18.93 -3.12
N PHE A 85 -2.59 -18.67 -4.16
CA PHE A 85 -2.92 -17.70 -5.21
C PHE A 85 -4.32 -17.88 -5.81
N PRO A 86 -4.78 -19.07 -6.21
CA PRO A 86 -6.12 -19.25 -6.79
C PRO A 86 -7.25 -18.82 -5.84
N LYS A 87 -7.05 -19.01 -4.53
CA LYS A 87 -8.03 -18.63 -3.49
C LYS A 87 -8.06 -17.11 -3.28
N VAL A 88 -6.91 -16.48 -3.15
CA VAL A 88 -6.81 -15.08 -2.72
C VAL A 88 -6.79 -14.07 -3.87
N ALA A 89 -6.29 -14.46 -5.06
CA ALA A 89 -6.12 -13.56 -6.19
C ALA A 89 -7.43 -12.87 -6.64
N PRO A 90 -8.58 -13.55 -6.77
CA PRO A 90 -9.81 -12.89 -7.21
C PRO A 90 -10.18 -11.69 -6.33
N ALA A 91 -10.11 -11.83 -5.00
CA ALA A 91 -10.43 -10.74 -4.08
C ALA A 91 -9.45 -9.58 -4.17
N TYR A 92 -8.14 -9.87 -4.24
CA TYR A 92 -7.11 -8.84 -4.39
C TYR A 92 -7.21 -8.10 -5.72
N LEU A 93 -7.46 -8.83 -6.82
CA LEU A 93 -7.62 -8.26 -8.15
C LEU A 93 -8.87 -7.38 -8.23
N MET A 94 -10.02 -7.89 -7.78
CA MET A 94 -11.28 -7.14 -7.77
C MET A 94 -11.20 -5.91 -6.88
N ARG A 95 -10.68 -6.04 -5.66
CA ARG A 95 -10.44 -4.92 -4.76
C ARG A 95 -9.60 -3.84 -5.44
N LYS A 96 -8.47 -4.23 -6.03
CA LYS A 96 -7.57 -3.29 -6.69
C LYS A 96 -8.20 -2.67 -7.94
N ALA A 97 -8.92 -3.47 -8.73
CA ALA A 97 -9.63 -2.98 -9.91
C ALA A 97 -10.69 -1.94 -9.54
N ILE A 98 -11.50 -2.18 -8.52
CA ILE A 98 -12.50 -1.22 -8.04
C ILE A 98 -11.83 0.09 -7.58
N ILE A 99 -10.79 0.00 -6.76
CA ILE A 99 -10.08 1.18 -6.26
C ILE A 99 -9.49 1.99 -7.42
N VAL A 100 -8.80 1.33 -8.35
CA VAL A 100 -8.18 1.99 -9.50
C VAL A 100 -9.24 2.60 -10.41
N LEU A 101 -10.29 1.87 -10.76
CA LEU A 101 -11.35 2.36 -11.64
C LEU A 101 -12.04 3.59 -11.06
N CYS A 102 -12.45 3.54 -9.79
CA CYS A 102 -13.09 4.69 -9.13
C CYS A 102 -12.16 5.90 -9.06
N THR A 103 -10.86 5.67 -8.76
CA THR A 103 -9.88 6.75 -8.70
C THR A 103 -9.64 7.37 -10.09
N LEU A 104 -9.57 6.55 -11.15
CA LEU A 104 -9.43 7.03 -12.53
C LEU A 104 -10.65 7.83 -12.98
N ILE A 105 -11.88 7.39 -12.66
CA ILE A 105 -13.09 8.15 -12.97
C ILE A 105 -13.06 9.53 -12.28
N CYS A 106 -12.65 9.58 -11.01
CA CYS A 106 -12.50 10.84 -10.29
C CYS A 106 -11.38 11.73 -10.86
N PHE A 107 -10.33 11.12 -11.42
CA PHE A 107 -9.20 11.85 -12.01
C PHE A 107 -9.50 12.39 -13.41
N LEU A 108 -10.52 11.88 -14.11
CA LEU A 108 -10.82 12.25 -15.50
C LEU A 108 -10.94 13.77 -15.72
N PRO A 109 -11.63 14.56 -14.86
CA PRO A 109 -11.68 16.01 -15.03
C PRO A 109 -10.30 16.68 -14.96
N SER A 110 -9.44 16.22 -14.03
CA SER A 110 -8.06 16.71 -13.94
C SER A 110 -7.25 16.36 -15.19
N PHE A 111 -7.40 15.15 -15.70
CA PHE A 111 -6.72 14.72 -16.92
C PHE A 111 -7.05 15.63 -18.10
N LEU A 112 -8.33 15.93 -18.30
CA LEU A 112 -8.76 16.83 -19.38
C LEU A 112 -8.19 18.25 -19.21
N THR A 113 -8.24 18.79 -17.98
CA THR A 113 -7.68 20.12 -17.70
C THR A 113 -6.16 20.17 -17.85
N ILE A 114 -5.45 19.13 -17.44
CA ILE A 114 -3.99 19.04 -17.64
C ILE A 114 -3.64 18.98 -19.13
N HIS A 115 -4.41 18.23 -19.92
CA HIS A 115 -4.20 18.12 -21.35
C HIS A 115 -4.44 19.46 -22.08
N GLU A 116 -5.39 20.26 -21.61
CA GLU A 116 -5.60 21.63 -22.11
C GLU A 116 -4.46 22.59 -21.74
N LEU A 117 -3.92 22.48 -20.53
CA LEU A 117 -2.83 23.32 -20.03
C LEU A 117 -1.46 22.94 -20.61
N ILE A 118 -1.28 21.66 -20.86
CA ILE A 118 -0.02 21.06 -21.34
C ILE A 118 -0.37 20.15 -22.52
N PRO A 119 -0.43 20.67 -23.75
CA PRO A 119 -0.82 19.86 -24.94
C PRO A 119 0.09 18.66 -25.21
N GLU A 120 1.33 18.73 -24.74
CA GLU A 120 2.31 17.63 -24.86
C GLU A 120 2.08 16.53 -23.82
N PHE A 121 1.11 16.73 -22.92
CA PHE A 121 0.79 15.77 -21.88
C PHE A 121 0.19 14.51 -22.47
N SER A 122 0.97 13.44 -22.48
CA SER A 122 0.57 12.12 -22.94
C SER A 122 0.80 11.08 -21.82
N ILE A 123 0.20 9.89 -21.99
CA ILE A 123 0.47 8.75 -21.09
C ILE A 123 1.97 8.37 -21.14
N GLU A 124 2.62 8.58 -22.29
CA GLU A 124 4.06 8.40 -22.48
C GLU A 124 4.87 9.42 -21.66
N TRP A 125 4.40 10.67 -21.59
CA TRP A 125 5.00 11.70 -20.73
C TRP A 125 4.99 11.27 -19.25
N PHE A 126 3.86 10.72 -18.76
CA PHE A 126 3.76 10.20 -17.39
C PHE A 126 4.70 9.02 -17.13
N SER A 127 4.86 8.13 -18.11
CA SER A 127 5.80 7.01 -18.00
C SER A 127 7.26 7.46 -18.08
N SER A 128 7.53 8.52 -18.82
CA SER A 128 8.87 9.12 -18.93
C SER A 128 9.25 9.94 -17.70
N LEU A 129 8.27 10.49 -16.96
CA LEU A 129 8.52 11.28 -15.74
C LEU A 129 9.35 10.51 -14.72
N GLY A 130 9.07 9.20 -14.54
CA GLY A 130 9.85 8.32 -13.69
C GLY A 130 11.30 8.14 -14.19
N ASN A 131 11.51 8.08 -15.50
CA ASN A 131 12.83 7.94 -16.10
C ASN A 131 13.59 9.28 -16.13
N THR A 132 12.87 10.38 -16.28
CA THR A 132 13.44 11.73 -16.40
C THR A 132 13.80 12.34 -15.05
N LEU A 133 13.17 11.92 -13.95
CA LEU A 133 13.62 12.25 -12.59
C LEU A 133 15.04 11.73 -12.28
N ILE A 134 15.52 10.77 -13.08
CA ILE A 134 16.87 10.20 -12.96
C ILE A 134 17.87 10.94 -13.86
N GLN A 135 17.43 11.67 -14.91
CA GLN A 135 18.27 12.40 -15.86
C GLN A 135 18.18 13.92 -15.61
N THR A 136 19.20 14.48 -15.00
CA THR A 136 19.25 15.88 -14.51
C THR A 136 19.07 16.97 -15.59
N GLU A 137 19.31 16.69 -16.86
CA GLU A 137 19.21 17.68 -17.94
C GLU A 137 17.76 18.10 -18.29
N TYR A 138 16.76 17.29 -17.90
CA TYR A 138 15.34 17.53 -18.22
C TYR A 138 14.51 18.00 -16.99
N PHE A 139 15.15 18.30 -15.87
CA PHE A 139 14.45 18.60 -14.63
C PHE A 139 13.78 20.00 -14.62
N VAL A 140 14.36 20.97 -15.33
CA VAL A 140 13.89 22.37 -15.33
C VAL A 140 12.51 22.55 -15.97
N PRO A 141 12.22 22.02 -17.17
CA PRO A 141 10.89 22.14 -17.78
C PRO A 141 9.77 21.50 -16.94
N GLN A 142 10.09 20.44 -16.22
CA GLN A 142 9.12 19.71 -15.41
C GLN A 142 8.70 20.46 -14.14
N PHE A 143 9.60 21.27 -13.54
CA PHE A 143 9.24 22.15 -12.45
C PHE A 143 8.27 23.23 -12.87
N GLU A 144 8.38 23.77 -14.09
CA GLU A 144 7.43 24.73 -14.63
C GLU A 144 6.03 24.12 -14.77
N TYR A 145 5.93 22.89 -15.30
CA TYR A 145 4.65 22.18 -15.38
C TYR A 145 4.07 21.84 -14.02
N ILE A 146 4.89 21.40 -13.06
CA ILE A 146 4.44 21.17 -11.68
C ILE A 146 3.96 22.46 -11.05
N ALA A 147 4.68 23.56 -11.24
CA ALA A 147 4.29 24.88 -10.74
C ALA A 147 2.96 25.34 -11.37
N LEU A 148 2.76 25.12 -12.67
CA LEU A 148 1.52 25.42 -13.38
C LEU A 148 0.33 24.61 -12.82
N ILE A 149 0.52 23.31 -12.58
CA ILE A 149 -0.48 22.45 -11.96
C ILE A 149 -0.81 22.92 -10.54
N LEU A 150 0.19 23.25 -9.74
CA LEU A 150 0.02 23.72 -8.36
C LEU A 150 -0.65 25.10 -8.27
N GLN A 151 -0.50 25.96 -9.28
CA GLN A 151 -1.19 27.25 -9.35
C GLN A 151 -2.67 27.10 -9.72
N ASN A 152 -3.07 25.98 -10.32
CA ASN A 152 -4.46 25.72 -10.66
C ASN A 152 -5.21 25.08 -9.48
N ILE A 153 -5.98 25.89 -8.77
CA ILE A 153 -6.72 25.48 -7.57
C ILE A 153 -7.72 24.33 -7.84
N PHE A 154 -8.29 24.29 -9.05
CA PHE A 154 -9.20 23.22 -9.46
C PHE A 154 -8.46 21.89 -9.57
N LEU A 155 -7.28 21.86 -10.20
CA LEU A 155 -6.44 20.66 -10.32
C LEU A 155 -6.00 20.15 -8.95
N VAL A 156 -5.51 21.04 -8.10
CA VAL A 156 -5.10 20.68 -6.73
C VAL A 156 -6.28 20.11 -5.95
N GLY A 157 -7.44 20.77 -6.01
CA GLY A 157 -8.66 20.30 -5.35
C GLY A 157 -9.10 18.92 -5.84
N ASN A 158 -9.09 18.68 -7.15
CA ASN A 158 -9.47 17.38 -7.71
C ASN A 158 -8.45 16.28 -7.37
N ILE A 159 -7.15 16.56 -7.39
CA ILE A 159 -6.12 15.61 -6.95
C ILE A 159 -6.33 15.22 -5.48
N LEU A 160 -6.65 16.18 -4.61
CA LEU A 160 -6.96 15.90 -3.21
C LEU A 160 -8.20 15.02 -3.07
N ILE A 161 -9.24 15.23 -3.89
CA ILE A 161 -10.43 14.37 -3.94
C ILE A 161 -10.04 12.95 -4.39
N CYS A 162 -9.24 12.80 -5.43
CA CYS A 162 -8.76 11.48 -5.88
C CYS A 162 -7.99 10.74 -4.79
N ILE A 163 -7.11 11.44 -4.08
CA ILE A 163 -6.39 10.86 -2.93
C ILE A 163 -7.37 10.45 -1.83
N ALA A 164 -8.35 11.29 -1.50
CA ALA A 164 -9.36 10.98 -0.49
C ALA A 164 -10.21 9.76 -0.89
N VAL A 165 -10.65 9.65 -2.15
CA VAL A 165 -11.39 8.48 -2.67
C VAL A 165 -10.53 7.23 -2.61
N TYR A 166 -9.27 7.31 -3.04
CA TYR A 166 -8.34 6.18 -2.96
C TYR A 166 -8.15 5.68 -1.52
N LEU A 167 -7.93 6.59 -0.57
CA LEU A 167 -7.74 6.24 0.84
C LEU A 167 -9.03 5.69 1.44
N PHE A 168 -10.18 6.28 1.11
CA PHE A 168 -11.50 5.81 1.57
C PHE A 168 -11.78 4.39 1.10
N LEU A 169 -11.61 4.09 -0.19
CA LEU A 169 -11.84 2.75 -0.74
C LEU A 169 -10.82 1.73 -0.20
N THR A 170 -9.57 2.14 -0.01
CA THR A 170 -8.54 1.30 0.59
C THR A 170 -8.90 0.94 2.03
N ALA A 171 -9.43 1.89 2.79
CA ALA A 171 -9.93 1.65 4.14
C ALA A 171 -11.16 0.75 4.12
N LEU A 172 -12.13 1.02 3.25
CA LEU A 172 -13.40 0.29 3.15
C LEU A 172 -13.17 -1.22 2.88
N PHE A 173 -12.18 -1.55 2.06
CA PHE A 173 -11.84 -2.94 1.71
C PHE A 173 -10.65 -3.51 2.52
N MET A 174 -10.28 -2.86 3.63
CA MET A 174 -9.21 -3.35 4.49
C MET A 174 -9.49 -4.73 5.11
N PRO A 175 -10.74 -5.04 5.55
CA PRO A 175 -11.07 -6.34 6.14
C PRO A 175 -11.00 -7.54 5.19
N VAL A 176 -11.17 -7.33 3.89
CA VAL A 176 -11.31 -8.40 2.88
C VAL A 176 -10.26 -9.52 3.00
N PRO A 177 -8.95 -9.23 3.09
CA PRO A 177 -7.95 -10.29 3.19
C PRO A 177 -8.08 -11.17 4.44
N TYR A 178 -8.51 -10.59 5.55
CA TYR A 178 -8.70 -11.31 6.82
C TYR A 178 -9.94 -12.19 6.80
N MET A 179 -11.04 -11.70 6.20
CA MET A 179 -12.27 -12.47 6.04
C MET A 179 -12.06 -13.70 5.18
N MET A 180 -11.30 -13.58 4.11
CA MET A 180 -10.99 -14.71 3.23
C MET A 180 -10.24 -15.84 3.95
N GLU A 181 -9.44 -15.51 4.95
CA GLU A 181 -8.71 -16.51 5.74
C GLU A 181 -9.56 -17.10 6.87
N LEU A 182 -10.41 -16.30 7.50
CA LEU A 182 -11.11 -16.70 8.72
C LEU A 182 -12.53 -17.23 8.49
N GLU A 183 -13.21 -16.73 7.44
CA GLU A 183 -14.66 -16.91 7.29
C GLU A 183 -15.01 -17.84 6.13
N GLU A 184 -14.02 -18.30 5.35
CA GLU A 184 -14.20 -19.15 4.15
C GLU A 184 -15.24 -18.60 3.13
N LEU A 185 -15.46 -17.27 3.17
CA LEU A 185 -16.40 -16.58 2.29
C LEU A 185 -15.87 -16.45 0.87
N SER A 186 -16.77 -16.37 -0.10
CA SER A 186 -16.42 -15.99 -1.47
C SER A 186 -15.90 -14.55 -1.51
N TRP A 187 -15.14 -14.21 -2.56
CA TRP A 187 -14.58 -12.85 -2.70
C TRP A 187 -15.66 -11.77 -2.73
N SER A 188 -16.84 -12.04 -3.33
CA SER A 188 -17.96 -11.10 -3.41
C SER A 188 -18.65 -10.89 -2.06
N GLU A 189 -18.80 -11.95 -1.27
CA GLU A 189 -19.32 -11.87 0.09
C GLU A 189 -18.35 -11.10 0.99
N CYS A 190 -17.05 -11.37 0.91
CA CYS A 190 -16.02 -10.60 1.62
C CYS A 190 -16.09 -9.10 1.32
N MET A 191 -16.29 -8.72 0.04
CA MET A 191 -16.42 -7.32 -0.35
C MET A 191 -17.67 -6.67 0.26
N SER A 192 -18.82 -7.33 0.15
CA SER A 192 -20.10 -6.84 0.70
C SER A 192 -20.04 -6.70 2.21
N TYR A 193 -19.56 -7.73 2.88
CA TYR A 193 -19.44 -7.75 4.35
C TYR A 193 -18.43 -6.72 4.86
N SER A 194 -17.31 -6.53 4.13
CA SER A 194 -16.33 -5.49 4.43
C SER A 194 -16.96 -4.09 4.45
N ILE A 195 -17.84 -3.79 3.48
CA ILE A 195 -18.56 -2.52 3.43
C ILE A 195 -19.46 -2.35 4.67
N GLN A 196 -20.18 -3.40 5.06
CA GLN A 196 -21.05 -3.36 6.24
C GLN A 196 -20.26 -3.12 7.53
N LEU A 197 -19.16 -3.85 7.73
CA LEU A 197 -18.30 -3.70 8.90
C LEU A 197 -17.64 -2.31 8.98
N MET A 198 -17.12 -1.82 7.86
CA MET A 198 -16.37 -0.56 7.83
C MET A 198 -17.25 0.68 7.81
N LYS A 199 -18.53 0.59 7.45
CA LYS A 199 -19.46 1.72 7.36
C LYS A 199 -19.45 2.60 8.61
N THR A 200 -19.40 2.01 9.80
CA THR A 200 -19.41 2.71 11.09
C THR A 200 -18.01 2.95 11.67
N ARG A 201 -16.97 2.34 11.09
CA ARG A 201 -15.61 2.30 11.66
C ARG A 201 -14.55 2.98 10.81
N ILE A 202 -14.93 3.51 9.65
CA ILE A 202 -14.00 4.10 8.68
C ILE A 202 -13.20 5.27 9.27
N PHE A 203 -13.82 6.12 10.08
CA PHE A 203 -13.12 7.23 10.74
C PHE A 203 -12.13 6.76 11.80
N GLN A 204 -12.45 5.68 12.52
CA GLN A 204 -11.53 5.08 13.48
C GLN A 204 -10.33 4.46 12.78
N PHE A 205 -10.56 3.79 11.64
CA PHE A 205 -9.47 3.28 10.81
C PHE A 205 -8.64 4.41 10.19
N ALA A 206 -9.29 5.48 9.72
CA ALA A 206 -8.58 6.66 9.23
C ALA A 206 -7.70 7.28 10.32
N HIS A 207 -8.18 7.38 11.55
CA HIS A 207 -7.37 7.83 12.69
C HIS A 207 -6.17 6.89 12.92
N LEU A 208 -6.38 5.57 12.95
CA LEU A 208 -5.29 4.60 13.03
C LEU A 208 -4.27 4.81 11.91
N TYR A 209 -4.74 4.98 10.67
CA TYR A 209 -3.89 5.20 9.50
C TYR A 209 -3.07 6.50 9.64
N ILE A 210 -3.68 7.60 10.08
CA ILE A 210 -3.00 8.90 10.32
C ILE A 210 -1.86 8.75 11.33
N LEU A 211 -2.05 7.98 12.41
CA LEU A 211 -1.00 7.75 13.40
C LEU A 211 0.25 7.06 12.84
N TYR A 212 0.11 6.39 11.70
CA TYR A 212 1.22 5.72 11.00
C TYR A 212 1.69 6.46 9.76
N ILE A 213 0.80 7.22 9.06
CA ILE A 213 1.09 7.84 7.76
C ILE A 213 2.24 8.86 7.85
N LEU A 214 2.36 9.58 8.95
CA LEU A 214 3.44 10.56 9.13
C LEU A 214 4.81 9.87 9.06
N ARG A 215 4.95 8.72 9.72
CA ARG A 215 6.18 7.91 9.67
C ARG A 215 6.43 7.37 8.27
N HIS A 216 5.37 6.95 7.59
CA HIS A 216 5.42 6.47 6.21
C HIS A 216 5.88 7.58 5.26
N ALA A 217 5.29 8.78 5.35
CA ALA A 217 5.65 9.92 4.54
C ALA A 217 7.12 10.37 4.77
N CYS A 218 7.53 10.52 6.03
CA CYS A 218 8.92 10.85 6.38
C CYS A 218 9.90 9.83 5.80
N TYR A 219 9.57 8.54 5.89
CA TYR A 219 10.38 7.47 5.33
C TYR A 219 10.55 7.64 3.81
N TRP A 220 9.46 7.83 3.05
CA TRP A 220 9.52 7.97 1.60
C TRP A 220 10.27 9.22 1.15
N VAL A 221 10.11 10.34 1.87
CA VAL A 221 10.85 11.56 1.57
C VAL A 221 12.36 11.32 1.76
N ILE A 222 12.77 10.78 2.90
CA ILE A 222 14.19 10.52 3.19
C ILE A 222 14.77 9.52 2.17
N THR A 223 14.06 8.41 1.91
CA THR A 223 14.51 7.39 0.97
C THR A 223 14.57 7.92 -0.45
N GLY A 224 13.57 8.69 -0.88
CA GLY A 224 13.55 9.34 -2.18
C GLY A 224 14.75 10.28 -2.38
N CYS A 225 15.04 11.13 -1.40
CA CYS A 225 16.22 12.01 -1.44
C CYS A 225 17.54 11.23 -1.53
N ILE A 226 17.67 10.14 -0.76
CA ILE A 226 18.88 9.29 -0.77
C ILE A 226 19.03 8.59 -2.13
N VAL A 227 17.95 7.98 -2.67
CA VAL A 227 17.97 7.27 -3.95
C VAL A 227 18.29 8.23 -5.10
N LEU A 228 17.69 9.42 -5.11
CA LEU A 228 17.98 10.45 -6.11
C LEU A 228 19.44 10.91 -6.04
N TRP A 229 19.98 11.10 -4.85
CA TRP A 229 21.36 11.56 -4.67
C TRP A 229 22.40 10.48 -5.05
N ILE A 230 22.14 9.22 -4.72
CA ILE A 230 23.05 8.09 -4.95
C ILE A 230 22.89 7.49 -6.34
N GLY A 231 21.69 7.56 -6.92
CA GLY A 231 21.37 6.99 -8.24
C GLY A 231 22.25 7.55 -9.38
N HIS A 232 22.80 8.76 -9.19
CA HIS A 232 23.73 9.35 -10.12
C HIS A 232 25.17 8.79 -10.02
N LEU A 233 25.49 8.03 -8.95
CA LEU A 233 26.86 7.62 -8.67
C LEU A 233 27.16 6.21 -9.18
N ASN A 234 26.28 5.23 -8.95
CA ASN A 234 26.52 3.84 -9.30
C ASN A 234 25.26 2.97 -9.13
N ASP A 235 24.94 2.11 -10.10
CA ASP A 235 23.77 1.20 -10.07
C ASP A 235 23.82 0.18 -8.93
N ILE A 236 25.02 -0.33 -8.58
CA ILE A 236 25.20 -1.28 -7.47
C ILE A 236 24.87 -0.60 -6.13
N LEU A 237 25.32 0.64 -5.97
CA LEU A 237 25.05 1.43 -4.76
C LEU A 237 23.56 1.76 -4.66
N MET A 238 22.90 2.05 -5.79
CA MET A 238 21.46 2.25 -5.86
C MET A 238 20.69 1.00 -5.41
N LEU A 239 21.05 -0.18 -5.91
CA LEU A 239 20.44 -1.44 -5.51
C LEU A 239 20.60 -1.69 -4.00
N PHE A 240 21.80 -1.46 -3.47
CA PHE A 240 22.04 -1.57 -2.03
C PHE A 240 21.17 -0.62 -1.21
N CYS A 241 20.99 0.62 -1.66
CA CYS A 241 20.12 1.60 -1.02
C CYS A 241 18.65 1.17 -1.05
N ILE A 242 18.16 0.62 -2.16
CA ILE A 242 16.79 0.10 -2.29
C ILE A 242 16.56 -1.05 -1.30
N VAL A 243 17.49 -2.00 -1.23
CA VAL A 243 17.39 -3.14 -0.30
C VAL A 243 17.40 -2.66 1.15
N THR A 244 18.33 -1.78 1.51
CA THR A 244 18.41 -1.20 2.85
C THR A 244 17.15 -0.41 3.21
N SER A 245 16.62 0.33 2.25
CA SER A 245 15.37 1.06 2.39
C SER A 245 14.19 0.14 2.68
N LEU A 246 14.11 -1.02 2.03
CA LEU A 246 13.06 -1.99 2.32
C LEU A 246 13.12 -2.49 3.78
N PHE A 247 14.32 -2.80 4.28
CA PHE A 247 14.48 -3.19 5.69
C PHE A 247 14.00 -2.09 6.65
N LEU A 248 14.42 -0.87 6.41
CA LEU A 248 14.01 0.28 7.22
C LEU A 248 12.50 0.52 7.15
N TYR A 249 11.90 0.37 5.96
CA TYR A 249 10.46 0.48 5.78
C TYR A 249 9.68 -0.54 6.61
N ILE A 250 10.12 -1.80 6.61
CA ILE A 250 9.50 -2.86 7.40
C ILE A 250 9.64 -2.56 8.89
N GLU A 251 10.84 -2.13 9.31
CA GLU A 251 11.13 -1.83 10.71
C GLU A 251 10.33 -0.64 11.24
N VAL A 252 10.28 0.45 10.48
CA VAL A 252 9.68 1.71 10.95
C VAL A 252 8.16 1.70 10.84
N PHE A 253 7.63 1.12 9.77
CA PHE A 253 6.21 1.25 9.43
C PHE A 253 5.51 -0.10 9.22
N LYS A 254 5.92 -0.87 8.21
CA LYS A 254 5.12 -1.96 7.65
C LYS A 254 4.78 -3.04 8.68
N GLY A 255 5.77 -3.51 9.44
CA GLY A 255 5.57 -4.58 10.43
C GLY A 255 4.55 -4.21 11.50
N ARG A 256 4.66 -3.00 12.05
CA ARG A 256 3.75 -2.51 13.08
C ARG A 256 2.34 -2.25 12.54
N PHE A 257 2.27 -1.68 11.34
CA PHE A 257 1.00 -1.32 10.73
C PHE A 257 0.18 -2.54 10.31
N GLU A 258 0.81 -3.60 9.80
CA GLU A 258 0.08 -4.84 9.46
C GLU A 258 -0.50 -5.52 10.71
N ILE A 259 0.26 -5.58 11.80
CA ILE A 259 -0.24 -6.08 13.09
C ILE A 259 -1.40 -5.20 13.59
N ALA A 260 -1.28 -3.87 13.52
CA ALA A 260 -2.32 -2.94 13.95
C ALA A 260 -3.60 -3.09 13.13
N LYS A 261 -3.50 -3.31 11.82
CA LYS A 261 -4.67 -3.57 10.96
C LYS A 261 -5.41 -4.84 11.37
N TYR A 262 -4.68 -5.91 11.67
CA TYR A 262 -5.32 -7.14 12.09
C TYR A 262 -5.95 -7.02 13.47
N LEU A 263 -5.30 -6.39 14.44
CA LEU A 263 -5.89 -6.09 15.76
C LEU A 263 -7.17 -5.27 15.62
N PHE A 264 -7.16 -4.25 14.74
CA PHE A 264 -8.34 -3.45 14.45
C PHE A 264 -9.48 -4.30 13.88
N TYR A 265 -9.18 -5.16 12.90
CA TYR A 265 -10.17 -6.07 12.33
C TYR A 265 -10.73 -7.02 13.37
N LYS A 266 -9.88 -7.65 14.18
CA LYS A 266 -10.27 -8.62 15.23
C LYS A 266 -11.22 -7.99 16.25
N GLU A 267 -10.92 -6.79 16.73
CA GLU A 267 -11.76 -6.06 17.67
C GLU A 267 -13.10 -5.66 17.05
N MET A 268 -13.08 -5.17 15.80
CA MET A 268 -14.29 -4.83 15.06
C MET A 268 -15.20 -6.05 14.83
N ARG A 269 -14.62 -7.20 14.49
CA ARG A 269 -15.34 -8.47 14.31
C ARG A 269 -16.00 -8.93 15.61
N ASN A 270 -15.28 -8.87 16.74
CA ASN A 270 -15.81 -9.25 18.05
C ASN A 270 -16.99 -8.37 18.43
N GLU A 271 -16.88 -7.05 18.29
CA GLU A 271 -17.97 -6.12 18.56
C GLU A 271 -19.20 -6.32 17.65
N TYR A 272 -18.99 -6.83 16.43
CA TYR A 272 -20.10 -7.15 15.53
C TYR A 272 -20.87 -8.39 15.99
N HIS A 273 -20.17 -9.47 16.33
CA HIS A 273 -20.78 -10.72 16.84
C HIS A 273 -21.42 -10.59 18.23
N GLU A 274 -21.04 -9.59 19.03
CA GLU A 274 -21.70 -9.32 20.31
C GLU A 274 -23.04 -8.59 20.16
N ARG A 275 -23.35 -8.07 18.96
CA ARG A 275 -24.59 -7.33 18.69
C ARG A 275 -25.67 -8.16 17.98
N ASP A 276 -25.28 -9.25 17.37
CA ASP A 276 -26.18 -10.23 16.75
C ASP A 276 -26.57 -11.32 17.78
#